data_062f7d0d802e33e49a6df7d92edc17c2
#
_entry.id   062f7d0d802e33e49a6df7d92edc17c2
#
_cell.length_a   1.000
_cell.length_b   1.000
_cell.length_c   1.000
_cell.angle_alpha   90.00
_cell.angle_beta   90.00
_cell.angle_gamma   90.00
#
_symmetry.space_group_name_H-M   'P 1'
#
loop_
_entity.id
_entity.type
_entity.pdbx_description
1 polymer ?
#
loop_
_entity_poly.entity_id
_entity_poly.type
_entity_poly.pdbx_seq_one_letter_code
_entity_poly.pdbx_strand_id
1 'polypeptide(L)'
;MPLFRDGLIGRRQILGGILASLAGAVAVPARAEESDDALLARIAAYLNGIHTLRARFRQTAPDGQVTQGTVWLERPGHIRFQYDPPTPLLLVATNGEVIFQDFQVHQVSRIPLDRTPLSILLSDHIDFSGAVAVREISRTPGVIQLSVVRRTDPGAGLLAIVFSADPLKLIQWTVVDPQHKITRVELSNIQTGIPVDPTLFSPTLIKPPG
;
A
#
# COMPACT_ATOMS: atom_id res chain seq x y z
N MET A 1 -5.68 -63.25 -74.75
CA MET A 1 -6.09 -64.58 -74.45
C MET A 1 -5.85 -64.84 -72.96
N PRO A 2 -6.72 -65.51 -72.32
CA PRO A 2 -8.11 -65.21 -71.97
C PRO A 2 -8.29 -65.07 -70.43
N LEU A 3 -9.35 -64.70 -70.02
CA LEU A 3 -10.65 -65.15 -69.58
C LEU A 3 -10.90 -64.98 -68.06
N PHE A 4 -11.98 -64.28 -67.82
CA PHE A 4 -13.09 -64.66 -66.91
C PHE A 4 -12.75 -64.96 -65.42
N ARG A 5 -13.45 -64.43 -64.36
CA ARG A 5 -14.87 -64.63 -64.17
C ARG A 5 -15.33 -63.90 -62.88
N ASP A 6 -16.48 -63.34 -63.01
CA ASP A 6 -17.53 -63.00 -62.03
C ASP A 6 -17.43 -63.55 -60.58
N GLY A 7 -17.92 -62.77 -59.70
CA GLY A 7 -18.31 -63.12 -58.34
C GLY A 7 -19.06 -62.06 -57.60
N LEU A 8 -20.36 -62.16 -57.64
CA LEU A 8 -21.40 -61.31 -57.02
C LEU A 8 -21.40 -61.30 -55.49
N ILE A 9 -21.95 -60.23 -54.99
CA ILE A 9 -22.87 -60.07 -53.81
C ILE A 9 -22.23 -59.96 -52.41
N GLY A 10 -22.59 -58.88 -51.76
CA GLY A 10 -22.52 -58.73 -50.30
C GLY A 10 -22.77 -57.29 -49.79
N ARG A 11 -24.05 -56.87 -49.98
CA ARG A 11 -24.54 -55.69 -49.24
C ARG A 11 -24.47 -55.98 -47.75
N ARG A 12 -23.66 -55.24 -47.00
CA ARG A 12 -23.83 -55.01 -45.55
C ARG A 12 -23.68 -53.57 -45.27
N GLN A 13 -24.80 -52.92 -45.02
CA GLN A 13 -24.85 -51.57 -44.43
C GLN A 13 -24.33 -51.69 -43.02
N ILE A 14 -23.25 -50.92 -42.73
CA ILE A 14 -22.85 -50.68 -41.36
C ILE A 14 -23.20 -49.20 -41.10
N LEU A 15 -24.25 -48.99 -40.30
CA LEU A 15 -24.54 -47.70 -39.67
C LEU A 15 -23.37 -47.40 -38.72
N GLY A 16 -22.50 -46.50 -39.14
CA GLY A 16 -21.51 -45.91 -38.27
C GLY A 16 -22.12 -44.67 -37.57
N GLY A 17 -22.51 -44.83 -36.31
CA GLY A 17 -22.97 -43.72 -35.48
C GLY A 17 -21.86 -42.69 -35.26
N ILE A 18 -22.07 -41.45 -35.69
CA ILE A 18 -21.23 -40.32 -35.38
C ILE A 18 -21.55 -39.93 -33.93
N LEU A 19 -20.70 -40.31 -32.98
CA LEU A 19 -20.69 -39.70 -31.64
C LEU A 19 -20.12 -38.27 -31.76
N ALA A 20 -21.00 -37.31 -31.81
CA ALA A 20 -20.63 -35.90 -31.65
C ALA A 20 -20.27 -35.65 -30.18
N SER A 21 -18.97 -35.64 -29.87
CA SER A 21 -18.46 -35.21 -28.57
C SER A 21 -18.66 -33.70 -28.45
N LEU A 22 -19.70 -33.26 -27.74
CA LEU A 22 -19.83 -31.88 -27.26
C LEU A 22 -18.75 -31.68 -26.21
N ALA A 23 -17.59 -31.16 -26.60
CA ALA A 23 -16.64 -30.57 -25.68
C ALA A 23 -17.23 -29.24 -25.19
N GLY A 24 -17.91 -29.30 -24.04
CA GLY A 24 -18.36 -28.08 -23.35
C GLY A 24 -17.14 -27.25 -22.92
N ALA A 25 -16.84 -26.21 -23.64
CA ALA A 25 -15.87 -25.23 -23.22
C ALA A 25 -16.42 -24.53 -21.93
N VAL A 26 -15.90 -24.93 -20.79
CA VAL A 26 -16.15 -24.20 -19.54
C VAL A 26 -15.45 -22.86 -19.70
N ALA A 27 -16.21 -21.82 -20.06
CA ALA A 27 -15.75 -20.44 -20.07
C ALA A 27 -15.48 -20.06 -18.60
N VAL A 28 -14.21 -20.07 -18.20
CA VAL A 28 -13.78 -19.46 -16.95
C VAL A 28 -14.07 -17.95 -17.11
N PRO A 29 -14.92 -17.36 -16.27
CA PRO A 29 -15.16 -15.92 -16.37
C PRO A 29 -13.84 -15.19 -16.18
N ALA A 30 -13.35 -14.50 -17.20
CA ALA A 30 -12.25 -13.59 -17.09
C ALA A 30 -12.69 -12.53 -16.05
N ARG A 31 -12.03 -12.54 -14.89
CA ARG A 31 -12.25 -11.51 -13.86
C ARG A 31 -11.83 -10.19 -14.52
N ALA A 32 -12.81 -9.32 -14.77
CA ALA A 32 -12.52 -8.01 -15.31
C ALA A 32 -11.52 -7.31 -14.37
N GLU A 33 -10.43 -6.84 -14.93
CA GLU A 33 -9.44 -6.10 -14.16
C GLU A 33 -10.09 -4.83 -13.60
N GLU A 34 -9.95 -4.59 -12.30
CA GLU A 34 -10.52 -3.43 -11.63
C GLU A 34 -9.96 -2.15 -12.26
N SER A 35 -10.83 -1.21 -12.66
CA SER A 35 -10.39 0.06 -13.22
C SER A 35 -9.60 0.89 -12.20
N ASP A 36 -8.74 1.79 -12.67
CA ASP A 36 -7.97 2.68 -11.78
C ASP A 36 -8.88 3.52 -10.88
N ASP A 37 -9.97 4.04 -11.41
CA ASP A 37 -10.94 4.83 -10.64
C ASP A 37 -11.60 4.01 -9.53
N ALA A 38 -12.01 2.78 -9.82
CA ALA A 38 -12.60 1.89 -8.82
C ALA A 38 -11.58 1.52 -7.73
N LEU A 39 -10.34 1.25 -8.13
CA LEU A 39 -9.24 0.98 -7.19
C LEU A 39 -8.95 2.19 -6.31
N LEU A 40 -8.86 3.40 -6.87
CA LEU A 40 -8.61 4.62 -6.12
C LEU A 40 -9.74 4.90 -5.12
N ALA A 41 -10.99 4.72 -5.52
CA ALA A 41 -12.14 4.85 -4.62
C ALA A 41 -12.07 3.85 -3.47
N ARG A 42 -11.69 2.60 -3.74
CA ARG A 42 -11.54 1.54 -2.73
C ARG A 42 -10.38 1.85 -1.77
N ILE A 43 -9.23 2.32 -2.29
CA ILE A 43 -8.08 2.73 -1.47
C ILE A 43 -8.43 3.94 -0.60
N ALA A 44 -9.11 4.95 -1.16
CA ALA A 44 -9.56 6.12 -0.41
C ALA A 44 -10.51 5.73 0.72
N ALA A 45 -11.51 4.89 0.45
CA ALA A 45 -12.42 4.38 1.47
C ALA A 45 -11.69 3.63 2.58
N TYR A 46 -10.75 2.76 2.22
CA TYR A 46 -9.92 2.02 3.19
C TYR A 46 -9.09 2.97 4.06
N LEU A 47 -8.36 3.90 3.45
CA LEU A 47 -7.53 4.85 4.19
C LEU A 47 -8.37 5.79 5.06
N ASN A 48 -9.51 6.26 4.58
CA ASN A 48 -10.42 7.13 5.35
C ASN A 48 -11.09 6.39 6.51
N GLY A 49 -11.22 5.08 6.44
CA GLY A 49 -11.68 4.25 7.56
C GLY A 49 -10.66 4.10 8.70
N ILE A 50 -9.39 4.50 8.46
CA ILE A 50 -8.35 4.44 9.50
C ILE A 50 -8.25 5.80 10.21
N HIS A 51 -8.96 5.98 11.32
CA HIS A 51 -8.82 7.17 12.17
C HIS A 51 -7.67 7.03 13.14
N THR A 52 -7.53 5.85 13.73
CA THR A 52 -6.42 5.51 14.63
C THR A 52 -5.74 4.22 14.19
N LEU A 53 -4.41 4.18 14.38
CA LEU A 53 -3.61 3.00 14.06
C LEU A 53 -2.48 2.87 15.08
N ARG A 54 -2.19 1.63 15.46
CA ARG A 54 -0.95 1.23 16.11
C ARG A 54 -0.34 0.08 15.33
N ALA A 55 0.97 0.14 15.10
CA ALA A 55 1.70 -0.94 14.42
C ALA A 55 3.14 -1.03 14.93
N ARG A 56 3.76 -2.17 14.70
CA ARG A 56 5.23 -2.27 14.69
C ARG A 56 5.72 -1.76 13.35
N PHE A 57 6.81 -1.02 13.35
CA PHE A 57 7.46 -0.58 12.12
C PHE A 57 8.90 -1.06 12.03
N ARG A 58 9.35 -1.21 10.78
CA ARG A 58 10.74 -1.34 10.38
C ARG A 58 11.04 -0.24 9.38
N GLN A 59 11.93 0.67 9.72
CA GLN A 59 12.31 1.80 8.89
C GLN A 59 13.69 1.57 8.29
N THR A 60 13.81 1.81 6.98
CA THR A 60 15.09 1.90 6.29
C THR A 60 15.32 3.36 5.91
N ALA A 61 16.36 3.96 6.48
CA ALA A 61 16.76 5.33 6.21
C ALA A 61 17.51 5.47 4.87
N PRO A 62 17.72 6.70 4.35
CA PRO A 62 18.40 6.92 3.07
C PRO A 62 19.84 6.40 3.00
N ASP A 63 20.51 6.31 4.13
CA ASP A 63 21.87 5.73 4.26
C ASP A 63 21.88 4.20 4.38
N GLY A 64 20.69 3.58 4.33
CA GLY A 64 20.51 2.14 4.49
C GLY A 64 20.41 1.66 5.94
N GLN A 65 20.56 2.55 6.93
CA GLN A 65 20.39 2.17 8.33
C GLN A 65 18.96 1.67 8.58
N VAL A 66 18.85 0.57 9.33
CA VAL A 66 17.58 -0.04 9.69
C VAL A 66 17.28 0.16 11.16
N THR A 67 16.13 0.71 11.47
CA THR A 67 15.61 0.89 12.81
C THR A 67 14.21 0.30 12.93
N GLN A 68 13.77 0.03 14.15
CA GLN A 68 12.48 -0.54 14.45
C GLN A 68 11.82 0.19 15.61
N GLY A 69 10.52 -0.01 15.77
CA GLY A 69 9.80 0.60 16.87
C GLY A 69 8.29 0.38 16.79
N THR A 70 7.57 1.21 17.51
CA THR A 70 6.12 1.27 17.47
C THR A 70 5.68 2.61 16.89
N VAL A 71 4.73 2.57 15.98
CA VAL A 71 4.06 3.76 15.44
C VAL A 71 2.63 3.82 15.94
N TRP A 72 2.20 5.01 16.35
CA TRP A 72 0.81 5.38 16.60
C TRP A 72 0.44 6.50 15.65
N LEU A 73 -0.76 6.41 15.10
CA LEU A 73 -1.34 7.42 14.23
C LEU A 73 -2.75 7.73 14.74
N GLU A 74 -3.08 9.00 14.76
CA GLU A 74 -4.44 9.51 15.02
C GLU A 74 -4.71 10.67 14.06
N ARG A 75 -5.68 10.49 13.17
CA ARG A 75 -6.05 11.54 12.22
C ARG A 75 -7.11 12.47 12.80
N PRO A 76 -7.02 13.75 12.42
CA PRO A 76 -6.01 14.38 11.56
C PRO A 76 -4.72 14.77 12.29
N GLY A 77 -3.60 14.73 11.59
CA GLY A 77 -2.39 15.46 11.94
C GLY A 77 -1.46 14.86 12.98
N HIS A 78 -1.78 13.70 13.56
CA HIS A 78 -0.98 13.12 14.63
C HIS A 78 -0.35 11.80 14.22
N ILE A 79 0.96 11.69 14.46
CA ILE A 79 1.71 10.43 14.36
C ILE A 79 2.88 10.47 15.33
N ARG A 80 3.20 9.33 15.94
CA ARG A 80 4.38 9.13 16.78
C ARG A 80 5.12 7.90 16.33
N PHE A 81 6.41 8.04 16.07
CA PHE A 81 7.34 6.92 15.94
C PHE A 81 8.22 6.87 17.17
N GLN A 82 8.07 5.83 17.97
CA GLN A 82 8.93 5.54 19.07
C GLN A 82 9.85 4.39 18.68
N TYR A 83 11.13 4.70 18.56
CA TYR A 83 12.16 3.74 18.19
C TYR A 83 12.51 2.85 19.38
N ASP A 84 12.81 1.60 19.09
CA ASP A 84 13.29 0.68 20.12
C ASP A 84 14.74 0.99 20.53
N PRO A 85 15.12 0.76 21.80
CA PRO A 85 16.52 0.82 22.20
C PRO A 85 17.39 -0.11 21.34
N PRO A 86 18.65 0.25 21.06
CA PRO A 86 19.37 1.42 21.56
C PRO A 86 19.17 2.70 20.72
N THR A 87 18.20 2.74 19.79
CA THR A 87 18.01 3.89 18.89
C THR A 87 17.49 5.12 19.66
N PRO A 88 18.27 6.20 19.80
CA PRO A 88 17.93 7.35 20.63
C PRO A 88 17.08 8.37 19.85
N LEU A 89 16.12 7.93 19.08
CA LEU A 89 15.31 8.76 18.19
C LEU A 89 13.84 8.78 18.59
N LEU A 90 13.19 9.90 18.32
CA LEU A 90 11.74 10.06 18.41
C LEU A 90 11.26 11.00 17.29
N LEU A 91 10.19 10.62 16.60
CA LEU A 91 9.47 11.49 15.66
C LEU A 91 8.02 11.62 16.11
N VAL A 92 7.55 12.87 16.21
CA VAL A 92 6.15 13.18 16.52
C VAL A 92 5.64 14.22 15.54
N ALA A 93 4.50 13.96 14.88
CA ALA A 93 3.74 15.00 14.22
C ALA A 93 2.58 15.41 15.11
N THR A 94 2.45 16.71 15.34
CA THR A 94 1.38 17.32 16.14
C THR A 94 1.33 18.83 15.84
N ASN A 95 0.16 19.44 16.01
CA ASN A 95 -0.02 20.90 15.83
C ASN A 95 0.52 21.44 14.48
N GLY A 96 0.43 20.65 13.41
CA GLY A 96 0.89 21.06 12.09
C GLY A 96 2.41 21.01 11.89
N GLU A 97 3.16 20.44 12.82
CA GLU A 97 4.60 20.27 12.74
C GLU A 97 5.00 18.79 12.84
N VAL A 98 6.08 18.42 12.18
CA VAL A 98 6.84 17.19 12.44
C VAL A 98 8.06 17.55 13.28
N ILE A 99 8.13 16.99 14.47
CA ILE A 99 9.22 17.20 15.43
C ILE A 99 10.05 15.91 15.44
N PHE A 100 11.30 16.04 15.04
CA PHE A 100 12.29 14.97 15.11
C PHE A 100 13.29 15.28 16.21
N GLN A 101 13.51 14.34 17.11
CA GLN A 101 14.43 14.49 18.21
C GLN A 101 15.44 13.36 18.18
N ASP A 102 16.72 13.74 18.23
CA ASP A 102 17.85 12.86 18.43
C ASP A 102 18.40 13.12 19.85
N PHE A 103 18.25 12.13 20.72
CA PHE A 103 18.69 12.22 22.11
C PHE A 103 20.20 12.04 22.28
N GLN A 104 20.87 11.41 21.31
CA GLN A 104 22.31 11.21 21.36
C GLN A 104 23.08 12.50 21.21
N VAL A 105 22.65 13.33 20.28
CA VAL A 105 23.30 14.62 19.99
C VAL A 105 22.51 15.82 20.55
N HIS A 106 21.44 15.55 21.31
CA HIS A 106 20.54 16.57 21.90
C HIS A 106 19.98 17.56 20.87
N GLN A 107 19.69 17.07 19.67
CA GLN A 107 19.15 17.87 18.57
C GLN A 107 17.64 17.69 18.45
N VAL A 108 16.95 18.83 18.25
CA VAL A 108 15.53 18.87 17.91
C VAL A 108 15.36 19.62 16.60
N SER A 109 14.76 18.97 15.61
CA SER A 109 14.39 19.57 14.33
C SER A 109 12.87 19.67 14.20
N ARG A 110 12.38 20.78 13.64
CA ARG A 110 10.96 21.02 13.40
C ARG A 110 10.74 21.35 11.93
N ILE A 111 9.77 20.70 11.32
CA ILE A 111 9.41 20.89 9.92
C ILE A 111 7.90 21.05 9.85
N PRO A 112 7.36 22.06 9.16
CA PRO A 112 5.92 22.16 8.93
C PRO A 112 5.40 20.87 8.28
N LEU A 113 4.35 20.27 8.83
CA LEU A 113 3.79 19.00 8.36
C LEU A 113 3.37 19.10 6.89
N ASP A 114 2.82 20.25 6.50
CA ASP A 114 2.38 20.51 5.12
C ASP A 114 3.53 20.60 4.11
N ARG A 115 4.77 20.72 4.56
CA ARG A 115 5.98 20.62 3.71
C ARG A 115 6.55 19.21 3.63
N THR A 116 5.82 18.23 4.12
CA THR A 116 6.23 16.83 4.07
C THR A 116 5.17 15.98 3.35
N PRO A 117 5.56 14.93 2.59
CA PRO A 117 4.61 14.00 2.00
C PRO A 117 3.75 13.28 3.05
N LEU A 118 4.21 13.21 4.30
CA LEU A 118 3.48 12.59 5.41
C LEU A 118 2.13 13.26 5.67
N SER A 119 2.00 14.56 5.34
CA SER A 119 0.75 15.30 5.45
C SER A 119 -0.41 14.66 4.68
N ILE A 120 -0.12 13.94 3.59
CA ILE A 120 -1.13 13.22 2.82
C ILE A 120 -1.72 12.09 3.66
N LEU A 121 -0.86 11.30 4.30
CA LEU A 121 -1.29 10.19 5.15
C LEU A 121 -2.06 10.67 6.39
N LEU A 122 -1.71 11.84 6.90
CA LEU A 122 -2.28 12.43 8.12
C LEU A 122 -3.45 13.39 7.85
N SER A 123 -3.90 13.52 6.61
CA SER A 123 -5.07 14.36 6.26
C SER A 123 -6.33 13.83 6.97
N ASP A 124 -7.24 14.74 7.32
CA ASP A 124 -8.56 14.39 7.83
C ASP A 124 -9.33 13.51 6.81
N HIS A 125 -9.27 13.93 5.56
CA HIS A 125 -9.87 13.21 4.44
C HIS A 125 -8.86 13.09 3.29
N ILE A 126 -8.70 11.86 2.78
CA ILE A 126 -7.86 11.56 1.62
C ILE A 126 -8.75 11.48 0.39
N ASP A 127 -8.50 12.39 -0.55
CA ASP A 127 -9.20 12.48 -1.83
C ASP A 127 -8.17 12.60 -2.96
N PHE A 128 -8.15 11.59 -3.83
CA PHE A 128 -7.24 11.54 -4.98
C PHE A 128 -7.70 12.40 -6.16
N SER A 129 -8.92 12.92 -6.13
CA SER A 129 -9.42 13.90 -7.11
C SER A 129 -9.15 15.35 -6.70
N GLY A 130 -8.95 15.62 -5.40
CA GLY A 130 -8.78 16.93 -4.78
C GLY A 130 -7.33 17.33 -4.55
N ALA A 131 -6.95 17.41 -3.26
CA ALA A 131 -5.64 17.94 -2.82
C ALA A 131 -4.45 17.03 -3.18
N VAL A 132 -4.70 15.76 -3.47
CA VAL A 132 -3.69 14.75 -3.78
C VAL A 132 -3.71 14.42 -5.28
N ALA A 133 -2.54 14.39 -5.91
CA ALA A 133 -2.40 13.94 -7.29
C ALA A 133 -1.74 12.56 -7.32
N VAL A 134 -2.39 11.62 -8.00
CA VAL A 134 -1.82 10.30 -8.32
C VAL A 134 -0.75 10.47 -9.40
N ARG A 135 0.43 9.93 -9.15
CA ARG A 135 1.54 9.90 -10.11
C ARG A 135 1.65 8.56 -10.80
N GLU A 136 1.42 7.48 -10.05
CA GLU A 136 1.59 6.15 -10.57
C GLU A 136 0.75 5.15 -9.76
N ILE A 137 0.17 4.18 -10.45
CA ILE A 137 -0.44 2.99 -9.88
C ILE A 137 0.31 1.79 -10.45
N SER A 138 0.94 1.01 -9.58
CA SER A 138 1.60 -0.24 -9.96
C SER A 138 0.87 -1.42 -9.32
N ARG A 139 0.58 -2.43 -10.14
CA ARG A 139 -0.05 -3.68 -9.72
C ARG A 139 0.89 -4.83 -10.00
N THR A 140 1.19 -5.61 -8.97
CA THR A 140 1.90 -6.88 -9.08
C THR A 140 1.09 -7.95 -8.36
N PRO A 141 1.32 -9.24 -8.60
CA PRO A 141 0.58 -10.28 -7.90
C PRO A 141 0.59 -10.11 -6.38
N GLY A 142 -0.59 -9.87 -5.80
CA GLY A 142 -0.79 -9.69 -4.36
C GLY A 142 -0.42 -8.32 -3.78
N VAL A 143 0.09 -7.37 -4.59
CA VAL A 143 0.55 -6.06 -4.11
C VAL A 143 0.09 -4.94 -5.04
N ILE A 144 -0.36 -3.85 -4.43
CA ILE A 144 -0.71 -2.59 -5.09
C ILE A 144 0.17 -1.50 -4.51
N GLN A 145 0.82 -0.71 -5.37
CA GLN A 145 1.54 0.50 -4.97
C GLN A 145 0.88 1.72 -5.59
N LEU A 146 0.64 2.73 -4.79
CA LEU A 146 0.10 4.01 -5.18
C LEU A 146 1.09 5.11 -4.84
N SER A 147 1.62 5.80 -5.85
CA SER A 147 2.52 6.94 -5.68
C SER A 147 1.75 8.24 -5.84
N VAL A 148 1.83 9.11 -4.84
CA VAL A 148 1.06 10.35 -4.76
C VAL A 148 1.92 11.54 -4.37
N VAL A 149 1.49 12.72 -4.78
CA VAL A 149 2.09 14.00 -4.38
C VAL A 149 0.99 14.98 -3.98
N ARG A 150 1.34 16.03 -3.26
CA ARG A 150 0.43 17.16 -3.04
C ARG A 150 0.26 17.95 -4.33
N ARG A 151 -0.97 18.23 -4.72
CA ARG A 151 -1.27 18.97 -5.96
C ARG A 151 -0.80 20.41 -5.86
N THR A 152 -0.92 21.02 -4.67
CA THR A 152 -0.53 22.42 -4.40
C THR A 152 0.97 22.61 -4.28
N ASP A 153 1.71 21.56 -3.95
CA ASP A 153 3.17 21.58 -3.83
C ASP A 153 3.77 20.20 -4.18
N PRO A 154 3.86 19.87 -5.47
CA PRO A 154 4.45 18.60 -5.90
C PRO A 154 5.94 18.46 -5.56
N GLY A 155 6.62 19.60 -5.30
CA GLY A 155 8.04 19.65 -4.91
C GLY A 155 8.28 19.30 -3.44
N ALA A 156 7.23 19.26 -2.59
CA ALA A 156 7.34 18.83 -1.20
C ALA A 156 7.75 17.36 -1.05
N GLY A 157 7.83 16.61 -2.16
CA GLY A 157 8.22 15.20 -2.22
C GLY A 157 7.07 14.28 -2.60
N LEU A 158 7.35 12.97 -2.55
CA LEU A 158 6.42 11.92 -2.98
C LEU A 158 6.15 10.94 -1.83
N LEU A 159 4.90 10.50 -1.74
CA LEU A 159 4.50 9.38 -0.88
C LEU A 159 4.10 8.19 -1.75
N ALA A 160 4.82 7.08 -1.63
CA ALA A 160 4.41 5.82 -2.21
C ALA A 160 3.82 4.93 -1.11
N ILE A 161 2.57 4.50 -1.28
CA ILE A 161 1.84 3.70 -0.31
C ILE A 161 1.66 2.30 -0.91
N VAL A 162 2.00 1.27 -0.15
CA VAL A 162 1.95 -0.13 -0.59
C VAL A 162 0.89 -0.86 0.21
N PHE A 163 0.06 -1.60 -0.51
CA PHE A 163 -1.01 -2.41 0.05
C PHE A 163 -0.86 -3.87 -0.37
N SER A 164 -1.28 -4.81 0.48
CA SER A 164 -1.70 -6.12 0.00
C SER A 164 -2.98 -5.95 -0.83
N ALA A 165 -3.15 -6.74 -1.89
CA ALA A 165 -4.29 -6.60 -2.79
C ALA A 165 -5.58 -7.25 -2.24
N ASP A 166 -5.45 -8.43 -1.61
CA ASP A 166 -6.55 -9.22 -1.07
C ASP A 166 -6.12 -9.94 0.22
N PRO A 167 -6.69 -9.56 1.39
CA PRO A 167 -7.50 -8.36 1.58
C PRO A 167 -6.67 -7.08 1.43
N LEU A 168 -7.32 -5.98 1.01
CA LEU A 168 -6.65 -4.67 0.93
C LEU A 168 -6.20 -4.23 2.32
N LYS A 169 -4.88 -4.13 2.54
CA LYS A 169 -4.29 -3.66 3.79
C LYS A 169 -3.05 -2.83 3.51
N LEU A 170 -2.91 -1.72 4.20
CA LEU A 170 -1.68 -0.95 4.22
C LEU A 170 -0.55 -1.80 4.82
N ILE A 171 0.55 -1.97 4.11
CA ILE A 171 1.71 -2.77 4.57
C ILE A 171 3.01 -1.98 4.60
N GLN A 172 3.09 -0.87 3.86
CA GLN A 172 4.30 -0.07 3.78
C GLN A 172 3.97 1.32 3.24
N TRP A 173 4.78 2.29 3.58
CA TRP A 173 4.92 3.52 2.80
C TRP A 173 6.37 3.89 2.63
N THR A 174 6.63 4.69 1.60
CA THR A 174 7.93 5.26 1.28
C THR A 174 7.77 6.76 1.10
N VAL A 175 8.58 7.52 1.80
CA VAL A 175 8.68 8.97 1.63
C VAL A 175 9.92 9.26 0.80
N VAL A 176 9.74 10.01 -0.28
CA VAL A 176 10.84 10.63 -1.05
C VAL A 176 10.78 12.12 -0.76
N ASP A 177 11.78 12.65 -0.08
CA ASP A 177 11.83 14.06 0.30
C ASP A 177 12.25 14.97 -0.89
N PRO A 178 12.20 16.30 -0.74
CA PRO A 178 12.62 17.23 -1.81
C PRO A 178 14.09 17.07 -2.24
N GLN A 179 14.94 16.45 -1.44
CA GLN A 179 16.33 16.14 -1.76
C GLN A 179 16.50 14.74 -2.37
N HIS A 180 15.39 14.08 -2.74
CA HIS A 180 15.33 12.72 -3.29
C HIS A 180 15.86 11.64 -2.32
N LYS A 181 15.92 11.93 -1.03
CA LYS A 181 16.25 10.94 -0.02
C LYS A 181 15.03 10.05 0.25
N ILE A 182 15.27 8.75 0.29
CA ILE A 182 14.22 7.73 0.40
C ILE A 182 14.21 7.16 1.81
N THR A 183 13.08 7.28 2.48
CA THR A 183 12.80 6.61 3.75
C THR A 183 11.65 5.63 3.56
N ARG A 184 11.88 4.36 3.83
CA ARG A 184 10.87 3.30 3.74
C ARG A 184 10.44 2.86 5.13
N VAL A 185 9.13 2.69 5.31
CA VAL A 185 8.53 2.21 6.58
C VAL A 185 7.63 1.03 6.27
N GLU A 186 8.03 -0.14 6.69
CA GLU A 186 7.27 -1.39 6.64
C GLU A 186 6.48 -1.56 7.93
N LEU A 187 5.25 -2.04 7.83
CA LEU A 187 4.35 -2.20 8.98
C LEU A 187 4.03 -3.67 9.24
N SER A 188 3.95 -4.00 10.51
CA SER A 188 3.48 -5.31 11.00
C SER A 188 2.62 -5.15 12.25
N ASN A 189 1.84 -6.17 12.59
CA ASN A 189 0.97 -6.17 13.76
C ASN A 189 0.04 -4.94 13.82
N ILE A 190 -0.55 -4.60 12.66
CA ILE A 190 -1.38 -3.41 12.50
C ILE A 190 -2.71 -3.61 13.23
N GLN A 191 -3.06 -2.66 14.08
CA GLN A 191 -4.32 -2.52 14.78
C GLN A 191 -4.93 -1.16 14.43
N THR A 192 -6.18 -1.14 14.02
CA THR A 192 -6.91 0.09 13.65
C THR A 192 -8.17 0.23 14.53
N GLY A 193 -8.70 1.46 14.66
CA GLY A 193 -9.90 1.71 15.46
C GLY A 193 -9.68 1.53 16.95
N ILE A 194 -8.44 1.58 17.42
CA ILE A 194 -8.09 1.44 18.84
C ILE A 194 -8.10 2.79 19.55
N PRO A 195 -8.39 2.86 20.84
CA PRO A 195 -8.15 4.08 21.61
C PRO A 195 -6.65 4.38 21.67
N VAL A 196 -6.30 5.63 21.44
CA VAL A 196 -4.92 6.14 21.52
C VAL A 196 -4.89 7.22 22.61
N ASP A 197 -3.91 7.16 23.50
CA ASP A 197 -3.73 8.20 24.52
C ASP A 197 -3.21 9.49 23.85
N PRO A 198 -3.95 10.61 23.88
CA PRO A 198 -3.54 11.86 23.26
C PRO A 198 -2.20 12.39 23.78
N THR A 199 -1.80 12.01 25.00
CA THR A 199 -0.51 12.43 25.59
C THR A 199 0.69 11.89 24.81
N LEU A 200 0.51 10.80 24.03
CA LEU A 200 1.56 10.28 23.14
C LEU A 200 2.01 11.30 22.10
N PHE A 201 1.15 12.24 21.70
CA PHE A 201 1.45 13.24 20.71
C PHE A 201 1.90 14.58 21.33
N SER A 202 2.04 14.64 22.65
CA SER A 202 2.51 15.84 23.34
C SER A 202 4.03 16.01 23.17
N PRO A 203 4.50 17.14 22.62
CA PRO A 203 5.93 17.38 22.47
C PRO A 203 6.66 17.58 23.82
N THR A 204 5.92 17.86 24.89
CA THR A 204 6.48 18.05 26.25
C THR A 204 6.81 16.75 26.97
N LEU A 205 6.27 15.62 26.50
CA LEU A 205 6.57 14.28 27.04
C LEU A 205 7.73 13.59 26.31
N ILE A 206 8.52 14.33 25.56
CA ILE A 206 9.69 13.81 24.85
C ILE A 206 10.79 13.55 25.88
N LYS A 207 10.66 12.42 26.58
CA LYS A 207 11.70 11.87 27.45
C LYS A 207 12.48 10.81 26.65
N PRO A 208 13.82 10.72 26.84
CA PRO A 208 14.59 9.64 26.23
C PRO A 208 13.93 8.28 26.52
N PRO A 209 13.88 7.37 25.54
CA PRO A 209 13.51 6.01 25.83
C PRO A 209 14.48 5.45 26.87
N GLY A 210 13.93 4.96 27.99
CA GLY A 210 14.67 4.36 29.08
C GLY A 210 15.16 2.97 28.72
#